data_b8105c8cbd78fad9b52351cb767164bf
#
_entry.id   b8105c8cbd78fad9b52351cb767164bf
#
_cell.length_a   1.000
_cell.length_b   1.000
_cell.length_c   1.000
_cell.angle_alpha   90.00
_cell.angle_beta   90.00
_cell.angle_gamma   90.00
#
_symmetry.space_group_name_H-M   'P 1'
#
loop_
_entity.id
_entity.type
_entity.pdbx_description
1 polymer ?
#
loop_
_entity_poly.entity_id
_entity_poly.type
_entity_poly.pdbx_seq_one_letter_code
_entity_poly.pdbx_strand_id
1 'polypeptide(L)'
;MNKIFRIAIVVVICLVVGYVSGMVTRASITTWYPTLIKPSFNPPNWIFAPVWTSLYIMMGIAAGLVWNQIVPNKEAVTKAIQFFTIQLVLNALWSYLFFGLHNPMLATIEVILLWLMIFETYSQFAKINKTASYLLLPYLAWVSFASVLTASIWWLNR
;
A
#
# COMPACT_ATOMS: atom_id res chain seq x y z
N MET A 1 -15.97 -16.22 -15.56
CA MET A 1 -16.16 -14.96 -14.81
C MET A 1 -15.75 -13.81 -15.71
N ASN A 2 -16.57 -12.77 -15.84
CA ASN A 2 -16.34 -11.59 -16.68
C ASN A 2 -15.08 -10.84 -16.20
N LYS A 3 -14.31 -10.27 -17.15
CA LYS A 3 -13.07 -9.51 -16.87
C LYS A 3 -13.30 -8.31 -15.93
N ILE A 4 -14.39 -7.57 -16.14
CA ILE A 4 -14.77 -6.42 -15.32
C ILE A 4 -15.09 -6.87 -13.90
N PHE A 5 -15.77 -7.99 -13.73
CA PHE A 5 -16.12 -8.52 -12.43
C PHE A 5 -14.89 -8.92 -11.58
N ARG A 6 -13.86 -9.48 -12.21
CA ARG A 6 -12.57 -9.76 -11.54
C ARG A 6 -11.92 -8.47 -11.02
N ILE A 7 -11.88 -7.43 -11.84
CA ILE A 7 -11.34 -6.13 -11.44
C ILE A 7 -12.15 -5.57 -10.27
N ALA A 8 -13.48 -5.58 -10.36
CA ALA A 8 -14.35 -5.06 -9.31
C ALA A 8 -14.14 -5.78 -7.96
N ILE A 9 -14.02 -7.11 -7.97
CA ILE A 9 -13.74 -7.90 -6.76
C ILE A 9 -12.44 -7.44 -6.11
N VAL A 10 -11.35 -7.33 -6.87
CA VAL A 10 -10.05 -6.96 -6.31
C VAL A 10 -10.04 -5.51 -5.82
N VAL A 11 -10.70 -4.60 -6.52
CA VAL A 11 -10.86 -3.21 -6.05
C VAL A 11 -11.60 -3.18 -4.71
N VAL A 12 -12.71 -3.92 -4.59
CA VAL A 12 -13.46 -4.00 -3.32
C VAL A 12 -12.58 -4.58 -2.20
N ILE A 13 -11.81 -5.63 -2.45
CA ILE A 13 -10.88 -6.21 -1.47
C ILE A 13 -9.87 -5.15 -1.01
N CYS A 14 -9.24 -4.44 -1.94
CA CYS A 14 -8.27 -3.38 -1.63
C CYS A 14 -8.91 -2.25 -0.81
N LEU A 15 -10.12 -1.81 -1.17
CA LEU A 15 -10.83 -0.77 -0.44
C LEU A 15 -11.23 -1.22 0.97
N VAL A 16 -11.61 -2.48 1.16
CA VAL A 16 -11.89 -3.05 2.49
C VAL A 16 -10.62 -3.05 3.34
N VAL A 17 -9.50 -3.49 2.81
CA VAL A 17 -8.20 -3.43 3.51
C VAL A 17 -7.85 -1.98 3.88
N GLY A 18 -8.02 -1.05 2.94
CA GLY A 18 -7.78 0.39 3.17
C GLY A 18 -8.71 0.98 4.24
N TYR A 19 -9.98 0.58 4.24
CA TYR A 19 -10.95 1.01 5.25
C TYR A 19 -10.57 0.52 6.65
N VAL A 20 -10.24 -0.76 6.79
CA VAL A 20 -9.80 -1.36 8.08
C VAL A 20 -8.52 -0.69 8.58
N SER A 21 -7.53 -0.49 7.71
CA SER A 21 -6.29 0.24 8.05
C SER A 21 -6.59 1.70 8.46
N GLY A 22 -7.52 2.34 7.77
CA GLY A 22 -7.97 3.70 8.07
C GLY A 22 -8.68 3.82 9.43
N MET A 23 -9.35 2.78 9.91
CA MET A 23 -9.93 2.78 11.26
C MET A 23 -8.85 2.87 12.34
N VAL A 24 -7.76 2.12 12.19
CA VAL A 24 -6.60 2.18 13.09
C VAL A 24 -5.96 3.57 13.06
N THR A 25 -5.78 4.13 11.87
CA THR A 25 -5.24 5.49 11.69
C THR A 25 -6.12 6.55 12.35
N ARG A 26 -7.44 6.51 12.15
CA ARG A 26 -8.40 7.48 12.74
C ARG A 26 -8.34 7.53 14.26
N ALA A 27 -8.15 6.40 14.91
CA ALA A 27 -8.07 6.31 16.36
C ALA A 27 -6.90 7.13 16.94
N SER A 28 -5.82 7.29 16.19
CA SER A 28 -4.57 7.90 16.67
C SER A 28 -4.18 9.21 15.99
N ILE A 29 -4.76 9.53 14.82
CA ILE A 29 -4.35 10.71 14.03
C ILE A 29 -4.69 12.04 14.71
N THR A 30 -5.69 12.04 15.58
CA THR A 30 -6.13 13.24 16.33
C THR A 30 -5.66 13.24 17.78
N THR A 31 -5.17 12.12 18.31
CA THR A 31 -4.77 11.95 19.70
C THR A 31 -3.26 11.84 19.87
N TRP A 32 -2.67 10.80 19.32
CA TRP A 32 -1.24 10.52 19.46
C TRP A 32 -0.38 11.21 18.39
N TYR A 33 -0.79 11.19 17.12
CA TYR A 33 0.02 11.73 16.02
C TYR A 33 0.34 13.22 16.16
N PRO A 34 -0.54 14.09 16.71
CA PRO A 34 -0.20 15.50 16.97
C PRO A 34 0.90 15.69 18.01
N THR A 35 1.12 14.72 18.92
CA THR A 35 2.16 14.81 19.96
C THR A 35 3.57 14.57 19.42
N LEU A 36 3.69 14.02 18.22
CA LEU A 36 4.99 13.73 17.61
C LEU A 36 5.64 14.98 17.02
N ILE A 37 6.97 15.03 17.12
CA ILE A 37 7.79 15.99 16.37
C ILE A 37 7.84 15.50 14.93
N LYS A 38 7.38 16.34 13.99
CA LYS A 38 7.26 16.01 12.57
C LYS A 38 8.23 16.86 11.74
N PRO A 39 8.78 16.31 10.63
CA PRO A 39 9.62 17.10 9.72
C PRO A 39 8.80 18.20 9.04
N SER A 40 9.47 19.23 8.53
CA SER A 40 8.83 20.38 7.86
C SER A 40 8.02 20.01 6.60
N PHE A 41 8.35 18.89 5.97
CA PHE A 41 7.66 18.38 4.78
C PHE A 41 6.49 17.44 5.11
N ASN A 42 6.08 17.32 6.39
CA ASN A 42 4.93 16.50 6.76
C ASN A 42 3.64 17.08 6.13
N PRO A 43 2.90 16.27 5.34
CA PRO A 43 1.70 16.77 4.67
C PRO A 43 0.56 16.98 5.68
N PRO A 44 -0.43 17.86 5.35
CA PRO A 44 -1.63 17.99 6.15
C PRO A 44 -2.41 16.66 6.23
N ASN A 45 -3.03 16.40 7.38
CA ASN A 45 -3.71 15.12 7.66
C ASN A 45 -4.81 14.76 6.63
N TRP A 46 -5.48 15.76 6.07
CA TRP A 46 -6.56 15.54 5.09
C TRP A 46 -6.10 14.92 3.77
N ILE A 47 -4.80 15.02 3.43
CA ILE A 47 -4.23 14.48 2.20
C ILE A 47 -4.18 12.94 2.23
N PHE A 48 -3.98 12.34 3.41
CA PHE A 48 -3.78 10.89 3.53
C PHE A 48 -4.97 10.07 3.02
N ALA A 49 -6.20 10.44 3.39
CA ALA A 49 -7.38 9.66 3.01
C ALA A 49 -7.63 9.63 1.49
N PRO A 50 -7.66 10.75 0.75
CA PRO A 50 -7.88 10.71 -0.70
C PRO A 50 -6.73 10.05 -1.46
N VAL A 51 -5.48 10.25 -1.03
CA VAL A 51 -4.33 9.60 -1.68
C VAL A 51 -4.42 8.08 -1.51
N TRP A 52 -4.58 7.58 -0.29
CA TRP A 52 -4.68 6.15 -0.03
C TRP A 52 -5.86 5.50 -0.73
N THR A 53 -7.03 6.16 -0.74
CA THR A 53 -8.21 5.66 -1.47
C THR A 53 -7.92 5.50 -2.95
N SER A 54 -7.31 6.50 -3.58
CA SER A 54 -6.91 6.44 -4.99
C SER A 54 -5.91 5.30 -5.25
N LEU A 55 -4.92 5.13 -4.36
CA LEU A 55 -3.93 4.07 -4.48
C LEU A 55 -4.56 2.66 -4.36
N TYR A 56 -5.48 2.45 -3.42
CA TYR A 56 -6.18 1.16 -3.28
C TYR A 56 -7.02 0.83 -4.52
N ILE A 57 -7.67 1.82 -5.13
CA ILE A 57 -8.40 1.64 -6.39
C ILE A 57 -7.43 1.24 -7.51
N MET A 58 -6.32 1.96 -7.66
CA MET A 58 -5.31 1.67 -8.70
C MET A 58 -4.68 0.29 -8.50
N MET A 59 -4.34 -0.10 -7.28
CA MET A 59 -3.85 -1.43 -6.93
C MET A 59 -4.86 -2.52 -7.30
N GLY A 60 -6.13 -2.32 -6.98
CA GLY A 60 -7.20 -3.27 -7.29
C GLY A 60 -7.40 -3.44 -8.79
N ILE A 61 -7.36 -2.35 -9.56
CA ILE A 61 -7.42 -2.39 -11.02
C ILE A 61 -6.21 -3.14 -11.58
N ALA A 62 -5.00 -2.82 -11.11
CA ALA A 62 -3.76 -3.45 -11.55
C ALA A 62 -3.80 -4.98 -11.35
N ALA A 63 -4.12 -5.42 -10.15
CA ALA A 63 -4.19 -6.85 -9.84
C ALA A 63 -5.33 -7.57 -10.60
N GLY A 64 -6.47 -6.91 -10.80
CA GLY A 64 -7.56 -7.43 -11.61
C GLY A 64 -7.19 -7.59 -13.10
N LEU A 65 -6.42 -6.65 -13.65
CA LEU A 65 -5.87 -6.75 -15.01
C LEU A 65 -4.92 -7.94 -15.15
N VAL A 66 -4.05 -8.16 -14.16
CA VAL A 66 -3.15 -9.32 -14.12
C VAL A 66 -3.94 -10.62 -13.98
N TRP A 67 -4.93 -10.66 -13.10
CA TRP A 67 -5.79 -11.84 -12.95
C TRP A 67 -6.53 -12.21 -14.23
N ASN A 68 -6.88 -11.24 -15.06
CA ASN A 68 -7.50 -11.49 -16.35
C ASN A 68 -6.61 -12.26 -17.36
N GLN A 69 -5.28 -12.31 -17.10
CA GLN A 69 -4.30 -13.04 -17.90
C GLN A 69 -4.03 -14.47 -17.39
N ILE A 70 -4.84 -14.98 -16.46
CA ILE A 70 -4.60 -16.29 -15.81
C ILE A 70 -4.59 -17.45 -16.82
N VAL A 71 -5.28 -17.30 -17.94
CA VAL A 71 -5.23 -18.24 -19.05
C VAL A 71 -4.63 -17.51 -20.26
N PRO A 72 -3.50 -17.95 -20.81
CA PRO A 72 -2.77 -19.22 -20.58
C PRO A 72 -1.65 -19.16 -19.49
N ASN A 73 -1.45 -18.03 -18.81
CA ASN A 73 -0.26 -17.77 -17.97
C ASN A 73 -0.48 -18.06 -16.47
N LYS A 74 -1.08 -19.19 -16.12
CA LYS A 74 -1.50 -19.51 -14.75
C LYS A 74 -0.37 -19.37 -13.72
N GLU A 75 0.80 -19.93 -14.00
CA GLU A 75 1.93 -19.93 -13.05
C GLU A 75 2.45 -18.50 -12.78
N ALA A 76 2.71 -17.73 -13.85
CA ALA A 76 3.19 -16.36 -13.73
C ALA A 76 2.18 -15.45 -13.00
N VAL A 77 0.89 -15.58 -13.32
CA VAL A 77 -0.18 -14.82 -12.68
C VAL A 77 -0.31 -15.21 -11.21
N THR A 78 -0.26 -16.50 -10.87
CA THR A 78 -0.32 -16.95 -9.48
C THR A 78 0.83 -16.36 -8.66
N LYS A 79 2.06 -16.42 -9.18
CA LYS A 79 3.23 -15.82 -8.53
C LYS A 79 3.08 -14.32 -8.33
N ALA A 80 2.63 -13.61 -9.37
CA ALA A 80 2.44 -12.16 -9.32
C ALA A 80 1.37 -11.76 -8.27
N ILE A 81 0.26 -12.50 -8.20
CA ILE A 81 -0.80 -12.27 -7.20
C ILE A 81 -0.33 -12.62 -5.78
N GLN A 82 0.55 -13.59 -5.61
CA GLN A 82 1.16 -13.88 -4.30
C GLN A 82 1.96 -12.67 -3.79
N PHE A 83 2.85 -12.08 -4.60
CA PHE A 83 3.58 -10.87 -4.23
C PHE A 83 2.63 -9.70 -3.94
N PHE A 84 1.60 -9.54 -4.77
CA PHE A 84 0.57 -8.54 -4.53
C PHE A 84 -0.14 -8.73 -3.18
N THR A 85 -0.48 -9.95 -2.82
CA THR A 85 -1.13 -10.26 -1.54
C THR A 85 -0.20 -9.97 -0.37
N ILE A 86 1.08 -10.35 -0.47
CA ILE A 86 2.07 -10.08 0.58
C ILE A 86 2.21 -8.57 0.82
N GLN A 87 2.38 -7.77 -0.24
CA GLN A 87 2.51 -6.32 -0.08
C GLN A 87 1.23 -5.68 0.46
N LEU A 88 0.05 -6.19 0.13
CA LEU A 88 -1.22 -5.68 0.65
C LEU A 88 -1.36 -5.95 2.16
N VAL A 89 -0.92 -7.12 2.62
CA VAL A 89 -0.87 -7.47 4.05
C VAL A 89 0.14 -6.57 4.78
N LEU A 90 1.34 -6.38 4.22
CA LEU A 90 2.35 -5.48 4.80
C LEU A 90 1.82 -4.03 4.87
N ASN A 91 1.10 -3.58 3.84
CA ASN A 91 0.49 -2.24 3.85
C ASN A 91 -0.47 -2.05 5.04
N ALA A 92 -1.31 -3.03 5.32
CA ALA A 92 -2.19 -3.00 6.49
C ALA A 92 -1.39 -3.08 7.80
N LEU A 93 -0.34 -3.89 7.84
CA LEU A 93 0.54 -4.04 9.00
C LEU A 93 1.24 -2.73 9.34
N TRP A 94 1.69 -1.95 8.35
CA TRP A 94 2.30 -0.64 8.59
C TRP A 94 1.40 0.29 9.41
N SER A 95 0.14 0.41 9.02
CA SER A 95 -0.83 1.23 9.76
C SER A 95 -0.99 0.75 11.20
N TYR A 96 -1.02 -0.56 11.43
CA TYR A 96 -1.11 -1.14 12.76
C TYR A 96 0.15 -0.85 13.60
N LEU A 97 1.35 -1.00 13.03
CA LEU A 97 2.61 -0.76 13.73
C LEU A 97 2.77 0.73 14.08
N PHE A 98 2.48 1.63 13.12
CA PHE A 98 2.67 3.06 13.30
C PHE A 98 1.57 3.66 14.19
N PHE A 99 0.31 3.51 13.81
CA PHE A 99 -0.83 4.14 14.48
C PHE A 99 -1.48 3.28 15.56
N GLY A 100 -1.38 1.96 15.47
CA GLY A 100 -1.94 1.04 16.47
C GLY A 100 -1.01 0.81 17.65
N LEU A 101 0.25 0.45 17.38
CA LEU A 101 1.26 0.21 18.42
C LEU A 101 2.06 1.44 18.80
N HIS A 102 1.87 2.57 18.11
CA HIS A 102 2.62 3.81 18.30
C HIS A 102 4.15 3.57 18.26
N ASN A 103 4.59 2.72 17.34
CA ASN A 103 6.01 2.33 17.23
C ASN A 103 6.60 2.74 15.87
N PRO A 104 7.12 3.98 15.74
CA PRO A 104 7.71 4.47 14.49
C PRO A 104 8.96 3.70 14.06
N MET A 105 9.70 3.08 15.00
CA MET A 105 10.89 2.29 14.68
C MET A 105 10.50 1.02 13.91
N LEU A 106 9.57 0.23 14.44
CA LEU A 106 9.09 -0.97 13.76
C LEU A 106 8.42 -0.64 12.44
N ALA A 107 7.63 0.45 12.39
CA ALA A 107 7.01 0.92 11.17
C ALA A 107 8.05 1.35 10.11
N THR A 108 9.21 1.89 10.52
CA THR A 108 10.30 2.23 9.60
C THR A 108 10.94 0.98 8.99
N ILE A 109 11.17 -0.05 9.78
CA ILE A 109 11.72 -1.32 9.27
C ILE A 109 10.71 -1.97 8.31
N GLU A 110 9.45 -1.99 8.71
CA GLU A 110 8.38 -2.61 7.94
C GLU A 110 8.12 -1.91 6.61
N VAL A 111 8.09 -0.58 6.56
CA VAL A 111 7.85 0.17 5.31
C VAL A 111 8.94 -0.06 4.25
N ILE A 112 10.17 -0.39 4.68
CA ILE A 112 11.24 -0.77 3.75
C ILE A 112 10.93 -2.14 3.14
N LEU A 113 10.48 -3.11 3.94
CA LEU A 113 10.04 -4.42 3.44
C LEU A 113 8.84 -4.28 2.51
N LEU A 114 7.88 -3.45 2.88
CA LEU A 114 6.73 -3.11 2.04
C LEU A 114 7.18 -2.56 0.70
N TRP A 115 8.09 -1.59 0.69
CA TRP A 115 8.61 -0.99 -0.54
C TRP A 115 9.23 -2.04 -1.47
N LEU A 116 10.05 -2.95 -0.92
CA LEU A 116 10.65 -4.05 -1.69
C LEU A 116 9.59 -4.97 -2.29
N MET A 117 8.54 -5.28 -1.54
CA MET A 117 7.44 -6.13 -2.03
C MET A 117 6.58 -5.43 -3.08
N ILE A 118 6.39 -4.11 -2.99
CA ILE A 118 5.72 -3.33 -4.04
C ILE A 118 6.57 -3.34 -5.31
N PHE A 119 7.88 -3.13 -5.21
CA PHE A 119 8.79 -3.15 -6.35
C PHE A 119 8.82 -4.53 -7.02
N GLU A 120 8.84 -5.61 -6.23
CA GLU A 120 8.75 -6.97 -6.79
C GLU A 120 7.40 -7.22 -7.46
N THR A 121 6.30 -6.77 -6.86
CA THR A 121 4.96 -6.83 -7.47
C THR A 121 4.92 -6.08 -8.80
N TYR A 122 5.46 -4.87 -8.84
CA TYR A 122 5.62 -4.08 -10.07
C TYR A 122 6.38 -4.87 -11.15
N SER A 123 7.51 -5.48 -10.78
CA SER A 123 8.36 -6.25 -11.69
C SER A 123 7.65 -7.49 -12.26
N GLN A 124 6.90 -8.21 -11.42
CA GLN A 124 6.12 -9.37 -11.86
C GLN A 124 4.93 -8.95 -12.75
N PHE A 125 4.24 -7.86 -12.40
CA PHE A 125 3.14 -7.33 -13.20
C PHE A 125 3.62 -6.87 -14.57
N ALA A 126 4.79 -6.23 -14.67
CA ALA A 126 5.38 -5.76 -15.92
C ALA A 126 5.62 -6.89 -16.95
N LYS A 127 5.89 -8.11 -16.47
CA LYS A 127 6.07 -9.31 -17.32
C LYS A 127 4.75 -9.82 -17.90
N ILE A 128 3.61 -9.47 -17.27
CA ILE A 128 2.28 -9.99 -17.64
C ILE A 128 1.47 -8.91 -18.34
N ASN A 129 1.43 -7.69 -17.76
CA ASN A 129 0.64 -6.58 -18.26
C ASN A 129 1.29 -5.24 -17.88
N LYS A 130 1.85 -4.54 -18.86
CA LYS A 130 2.54 -3.24 -18.63
C LYS A 130 1.63 -2.17 -18.05
N THR A 131 0.36 -2.10 -18.45
CA THR A 131 -0.59 -1.13 -17.90
C THR A 131 -0.81 -1.37 -16.41
N ALA A 132 -0.93 -2.63 -16.01
CA ALA A 132 -1.04 -3.00 -14.60
C ALA A 132 0.19 -2.59 -13.78
N SER A 133 1.40 -2.76 -14.33
CA SER A 133 2.61 -2.32 -13.63
C SER A 133 2.66 -0.78 -13.50
N TYR A 134 2.30 -0.03 -14.53
CA TYR A 134 2.29 1.43 -14.47
C TYR A 134 1.31 1.99 -13.43
N LEU A 135 0.19 1.31 -13.19
CA LEU A 135 -0.76 1.67 -12.14
C LEU A 135 -0.18 1.54 -10.72
N LEU A 136 0.91 0.79 -10.53
CA LEU A 136 1.62 0.68 -9.26
C LEU A 136 2.69 1.76 -9.05
N LEU A 137 3.07 2.53 -10.08
CA LEU A 137 4.11 3.57 -9.95
C LEU A 137 3.74 4.69 -8.98
N PRO A 138 2.51 5.25 -8.98
CA PRO A 138 2.11 6.23 -7.98
C PRO A 138 2.17 5.66 -6.55
N TYR A 139 1.83 4.40 -6.37
CA TYR A 139 1.93 3.71 -5.09
C TYR A 139 3.39 3.58 -4.64
N LEU A 140 4.28 3.14 -5.53
CA LEU A 140 5.71 3.04 -5.25
C LEU A 140 6.29 4.42 -4.88
N ALA A 141 5.93 5.48 -5.60
CA ALA A 141 6.34 6.84 -5.32
C ALA A 141 5.84 7.32 -3.95
N TRP A 142 4.57 7.07 -3.63
CA TRP A 142 3.98 7.44 -2.34
C TRP A 142 4.63 6.71 -1.17
N VAL A 143 4.90 5.41 -1.30
CA VAL A 143 5.56 4.62 -0.24
C VAL A 143 7.04 4.99 -0.12
N SER A 144 7.71 5.41 -1.19
CA SER A 144 9.06 6.01 -1.10
C SER A 144 9.05 7.27 -0.23
N PHE A 145 8.09 8.17 -0.47
CA PHE A 145 7.89 9.35 0.37
C PHE A 145 7.53 8.98 1.83
N ALA A 146 6.59 8.05 2.02
CA ALA A 146 6.17 7.58 3.33
C ALA A 146 7.32 6.93 4.11
N SER A 147 8.25 6.26 3.43
CA SER A 147 9.45 5.66 4.05
C SER A 147 10.35 6.75 4.64
N VAL A 148 10.61 7.81 3.88
CA VAL A 148 11.39 8.96 4.36
C VAL A 148 10.68 9.67 5.50
N LEU A 149 9.38 9.87 5.39
CA LEU A 149 8.56 10.51 6.43
C LEU A 149 8.56 9.69 7.73
N THR A 150 8.31 8.39 7.65
CA THR A 150 8.28 7.49 8.81
C THR A 150 9.65 7.44 9.51
N ALA A 151 10.72 7.30 8.74
CA ALA A 151 12.09 7.32 9.27
C ALA A 151 12.44 8.66 9.93
N SER A 152 12.02 9.77 9.34
CA SER A 152 12.23 11.12 9.92
C SER A 152 11.46 11.29 11.23
N ILE A 153 10.22 10.83 11.30
CA ILE A 153 9.43 10.88 12.55
C ILE A 153 10.09 10.01 13.63
N TRP A 154 10.49 8.78 13.28
CA TRP A 154 11.23 7.94 14.23
C TRP A 154 12.48 8.64 14.76
N TRP A 155 13.30 9.20 13.87
CA TRP A 155 14.55 9.88 14.25
C TRP A 155 14.33 11.07 15.17
N LEU A 156 13.30 11.87 14.94
CA LEU A 156 12.98 13.07 15.72
C LEU A 156 12.37 12.75 17.09
N ASN A 157 11.84 11.54 17.30
CA ASN A 157 11.13 11.15 18.52
C ASN A 157 11.80 9.99 19.29
N ARG A 158 13.05 9.67 18.98
CA ARG A 158 13.85 8.63 19.67
C ARG A 158 14.48 9.12 20.97
#